data_ce0d0cc8ca31b5992e7bf226fad966ef
#
_entry.id   ce0d0cc8ca31b5992e7bf226fad966ef
#
_cell.length_a   1.000
_cell.length_b   1.000
_cell.length_c   1.000
_cell.angle_alpha   90.00
_cell.angle_beta   90.00
_cell.angle_gamma   90.00
#
_symmetry.space_group_name_H-M   'P 1'
#
loop_
_entity.id
_entity.type
_entity.pdbx_description
1 polymer ?
#
loop_
_entity_poly.entity_id
_entity_poly.type
_entity_poly.pdbx_seq_one_letter_code
_entity_poly.pdbx_strand_id
1 'polypeptide(L)'
;MIQSITLNLPCDLSKAEWDKVTAVYGSMDGWLEEHSSWFGPWDSERFISASVEPSGLLVEGNIDPLFFRGWVTKLCAKLTEALGREVYDAEV
;
A
#
# COMPACT_ATOMS: atom_id res chain seq x y z
N MET A 1 3.95 13.51 -11.36
CA MET A 1 2.73 12.82 -11.81
C MET A 1 2.35 11.72 -10.83
N ILE A 2 1.07 11.68 -10.44
CA ILE A 2 0.61 10.67 -9.49
C ILE A 2 0.34 9.35 -10.22
N GLN A 3 0.87 8.27 -9.65
CA GLN A 3 0.64 6.91 -10.12
C GLN A 3 -0.30 6.23 -9.16
N SER A 4 -1.06 5.27 -9.63
CA SER A 4 -1.93 4.49 -8.76
C SER A 4 -1.98 3.04 -9.20
N ILE A 5 -2.22 2.16 -8.24
CA ILE A 5 -2.39 0.74 -8.47
C ILE A 5 -3.41 0.24 -7.45
N THR A 6 -4.29 -0.65 -7.87
CA THR A 6 -5.29 -1.22 -6.96
C THR A 6 -4.94 -2.67 -6.66
N LEU A 7 -4.77 -2.98 -5.39
CA LEU A 7 -4.48 -4.34 -4.95
C LEU A 7 -5.79 -5.09 -4.66
N ASN A 8 -5.76 -6.41 -4.80
CA ASN A 8 -6.92 -7.28 -4.67
C ASN A 8 -7.39 -7.54 -3.24
N LEU A 9 -7.21 -6.58 -2.34
CA LEU A 9 -7.68 -6.72 -0.96
C LEU A 9 -9.11 -6.21 -0.82
N PRO A 10 -10.05 -7.03 -0.33
CA PRO A 10 -11.43 -6.57 -0.14
C PRO A 10 -11.52 -5.56 0.99
N CYS A 11 -12.51 -4.68 0.92
CA CYS A 11 -12.71 -3.66 1.94
C CYS A 11 -13.30 -4.21 3.24
N ASP A 12 -13.74 -5.45 3.24
CA ASP A 12 -14.40 -6.09 4.38
C ASP A 12 -13.50 -7.07 5.16
N LEU A 13 -12.21 -6.85 5.14
CA LEU A 13 -11.29 -7.63 5.95
C LEU A 13 -11.66 -7.50 7.43
N SER A 14 -11.41 -8.57 8.21
CA SER A 14 -11.65 -8.56 9.65
C SER A 14 -10.68 -7.59 10.34
N LYS A 15 -10.99 -7.22 11.59
CA LYS A 15 -10.10 -6.38 12.37
C LYS A 15 -8.72 -7.03 12.52
N ALA A 16 -8.69 -8.34 12.76
CA ALA A 16 -7.41 -9.06 12.89
C ALA A 16 -6.59 -8.98 11.61
N GLU A 17 -7.23 -9.07 10.45
CA GLU A 17 -6.55 -8.95 9.16
C GLU A 17 -6.07 -7.52 8.94
N TRP A 18 -6.88 -6.52 9.27
CA TRP A 18 -6.45 -5.11 9.16
C TRP A 18 -5.28 -4.80 10.09
N ASP A 19 -5.24 -5.40 11.29
CA ASP A 19 -4.11 -5.24 12.19
C ASP A 19 -2.82 -5.75 11.55
N LYS A 20 -2.90 -6.84 10.79
CA LYS A 20 -1.74 -7.37 10.05
C LYS A 20 -1.33 -6.43 8.92
N VAL A 21 -2.30 -5.87 8.22
CA VAL A 21 -2.03 -4.89 7.14
C VAL A 21 -1.30 -3.68 7.69
N THR A 22 -1.79 -3.10 8.79
CA THR A 22 -1.17 -1.91 9.37
C THR A 22 0.22 -2.21 9.92
N ALA A 23 0.45 -3.41 10.43
CA ALA A 23 1.79 -3.82 10.85
C ALA A 23 2.76 -3.87 9.66
N VAL A 24 2.29 -4.35 8.51
CA VAL A 24 3.09 -4.35 7.27
C VAL A 24 3.39 -2.91 6.85
N TYR A 25 2.41 -2.02 6.90
CA TYR A 25 2.61 -0.61 6.56
C TYR A 25 3.78 -0.01 7.34
N GLY A 26 3.79 -0.21 8.65
CA GLY A 26 4.86 0.31 9.50
C GLY A 26 6.23 -0.31 9.23
N SER A 27 6.27 -1.49 8.61
CA SER A 27 7.52 -2.17 8.29
C SER A 27 8.08 -1.80 6.91
N MET A 28 7.29 -1.08 6.09
CA MET A 28 7.73 -0.66 4.76
C MET A 28 8.63 0.56 4.84
N ASP A 29 9.59 0.64 3.93
CA ASP A 29 10.51 1.79 3.86
C ASP A 29 9.73 3.09 3.70
N GLY A 30 10.16 4.11 4.43
CA GLY A 30 9.62 5.45 4.30
C GLY A 30 8.41 5.77 5.16
N TRP A 31 7.95 4.83 6.00
CA TRP A 31 6.76 5.03 6.84
C TRP A 31 6.86 6.26 7.73
N LEU A 32 5.81 7.07 7.72
CA LEU A 32 5.66 8.26 8.54
C LEU A 32 4.39 8.12 9.37
N GLU A 33 4.55 7.75 10.62
CA GLU A 33 3.43 7.47 11.53
C GLU A 33 2.45 8.62 11.63
N GLU A 34 2.95 9.85 11.77
CA GLU A 34 2.11 11.04 11.93
C GLU A 34 1.29 11.38 10.68
N HIS A 35 1.69 10.87 9.52
CA HIS A 35 0.99 11.15 8.26
C HIS A 35 0.24 9.94 7.71
N SER A 36 0.47 8.75 8.27
CA SER A 36 -0.07 7.49 7.76
C SER A 36 0.21 7.32 6.27
N SER A 37 1.43 7.65 5.87
CA SER A 37 1.91 7.59 4.49
C SER A 37 3.39 7.30 4.49
N TRP A 38 3.98 7.18 3.29
CA TRP A 38 5.40 6.87 3.14
C TRP A 38 6.10 7.99 2.37
N PHE A 39 7.32 8.33 2.81
CA PHE A 39 8.24 9.29 2.18
C PHE A 39 7.82 10.76 2.24
N GLY A 40 6.58 11.06 2.51
CA GLY A 40 6.08 12.41 2.66
C GLY A 40 4.60 12.41 2.97
N PRO A 41 4.05 13.57 3.39
CA PRO A 41 2.61 13.68 3.64
C PRO A 41 1.82 13.43 2.34
N TRP A 42 0.60 12.93 2.48
CA TRP A 42 -0.28 12.74 1.34
C TRP A 42 -0.40 14.04 0.53
N ASP A 43 -0.38 13.87 -0.80
CA ASP A 43 -0.48 14.98 -1.76
C ASP A 43 0.71 15.97 -1.73
N SER A 44 1.84 15.55 -1.15
CA SER A 44 3.08 16.34 -1.21
C SER A 44 3.82 16.06 -2.52
N GLU A 45 4.99 16.68 -2.69
CA GLU A 45 5.80 16.49 -3.88
C GLU A 45 6.37 15.09 -4.01
N ARG A 46 6.51 14.38 -2.89
CA ARG A 46 7.04 13.01 -2.87
C ARG A 46 6.34 12.24 -1.78
N PHE A 47 5.55 11.23 -2.16
CA PHE A 47 4.82 10.43 -1.18
C PHE A 47 4.32 9.12 -1.79
N ILE A 48 3.94 8.17 -0.92
CA ILE A 48 3.12 7.01 -1.26
C ILE A 48 2.03 6.94 -0.19
N SER A 49 0.80 6.66 -0.58
CA SER A 49 -0.31 6.50 0.35
C SER A 49 -1.17 5.30 -0.05
N ALA A 50 -1.97 4.82 0.89
CA ALA A 50 -2.88 3.71 0.64
C ALA A 50 -4.26 4.04 1.19
N SER A 51 -5.29 3.67 0.45
CA SER A 51 -6.68 3.98 0.78
C SER A 51 -7.55 2.77 0.48
N VAL A 52 -8.44 2.41 1.41
CA VAL A 52 -9.38 1.30 1.24
C VAL A 52 -10.55 1.77 0.40
N GLU A 53 -10.74 1.13 -0.76
CA GLU A 53 -11.81 1.46 -1.69
C GLU A 53 -12.67 0.22 -1.96
N PRO A 54 -13.91 0.38 -2.44
CA PRO A 54 -14.75 -0.77 -2.77
C PRO A 54 -14.10 -1.75 -3.75
N SER A 55 -13.27 -1.25 -4.66
CA SER A 55 -12.58 -2.06 -5.67
C SER A 55 -11.31 -2.73 -5.15
N GLY A 56 -10.87 -2.39 -3.95
CA GLY A 56 -9.65 -2.93 -3.37
C GLY A 56 -8.84 -1.89 -2.63
N LEU A 57 -7.56 -2.19 -2.37
CA LEU A 57 -6.66 -1.25 -1.72
C LEU A 57 -5.98 -0.40 -2.79
N LEU A 58 -6.31 0.88 -2.81
CA LEU A 58 -5.73 1.83 -3.75
C LEU A 58 -4.41 2.35 -3.18
N VAL A 59 -3.30 2.11 -3.88
CA VAL A 59 -1.99 2.64 -3.52
C VAL A 59 -1.64 3.72 -4.54
N GLU A 60 -1.41 4.93 -4.05
CA GLU A 60 -1.06 6.07 -4.88
C GLU A 60 0.31 6.60 -4.49
N GLY A 61 1.02 7.17 -5.45
CA GLY A 61 2.32 7.75 -5.16
C GLY A 61 2.75 8.80 -6.17
N ASN A 62 3.49 9.77 -5.69
CA ASN A 62 4.16 10.76 -6.51
C ASN A 62 5.66 10.61 -6.22
N ILE A 63 6.30 9.71 -6.95
CA ILE A 63 7.68 9.30 -6.72
C ILE A 63 8.19 8.67 -8.02
N ASP A 64 9.50 8.43 -8.12
CA ASP A 64 10.07 7.79 -9.31
C ASP A 64 9.29 6.51 -9.67
N PRO A 65 8.87 6.35 -10.95
CA PRO A 65 8.06 5.18 -11.36
C PRO A 65 8.71 3.82 -11.10
N LEU A 66 10.00 3.70 -11.34
CA LEU A 66 10.69 2.42 -11.09
C LEU A 66 10.76 2.12 -9.59
N PHE A 67 11.01 3.14 -8.79
CA PHE A 67 11.01 3.00 -7.35
C PHE A 67 9.62 2.60 -6.84
N PHE A 68 8.58 3.27 -7.33
CA PHE A 68 7.19 2.97 -6.94
C PHE A 68 6.84 1.52 -7.22
N ARG A 69 7.16 1.02 -8.41
CA ARG A 69 6.86 -0.37 -8.78
C ARG A 69 7.58 -1.38 -7.90
N GLY A 70 8.85 -1.15 -7.61
CA GLY A 70 9.62 -2.02 -6.71
C GLY A 70 9.06 -1.99 -5.30
N TRP A 71 8.68 -0.81 -4.82
CA TRP A 71 8.11 -0.64 -3.50
C TRP A 71 6.76 -1.38 -3.38
N VAL A 72 5.89 -1.24 -4.39
CA VAL A 72 4.59 -1.92 -4.41
C VAL A 72 4.78 -3.44 -4.49
N THR A 73 5.75 -3.92 -5.26
CA THR A 73 6.06 -5.35 -5.34
C THR A 73 6.42 -5.90 -3.96
N LYS A 74 7.23 -5.16 -3.21
CA LYS A 74 7.62 -5.54 -1.86
C LYS A 74 6.41 -5.51 -0.92
N LEU A 75 5.55 -4.50 -1.05
CA LEU A 75 4.32 -4.41 -0.27
C LEU A 75 3.43 -5.63 -0.50
N CYS A 76 3.22 -6.01 -1.77
CA CYS A 76 2.43 -7.19 -2.12
C CYS A 76 3.00 -8.46 -1.50
N ALA A 77 4.33 -8.63 -1.56
CA ALA A 77 4.97 -9.81 -0.99
C ALA A 77 4.77 -9.88 0.52
N LYS A 78 4.93 -8.76 1.21
CA LYS A 78 4.74 -8.72 2.67
C LYS A 78 3.29 -8.94 3.07
N LEU A 79 2.35 -8.38 2.34
CA LEU A 79 0.92 -8.58 2.59
C LEU A 79 0.52 -10.03 2.32
N THR A 80 1.05 -10.63 1.27
CA THR A 80 0.79 -12.04 0.95
C THR A 80 1.23 -12.93 2.10
N GLU A 81 2.43 -12.69 2.62
CA GLU A 81 2.96 -13.48 3.74
C GLU A 81 2.14 -13.26 5.01
N ALA A 82 1.82 -12.01 5.32
CA ALA A 82 1.11 -11.67 6.55
C ALA A 82 -0.32 -12.19 6.58
N LEU A 83 -1.02 -12.13 5.45
CA LEU A 83 -2.43 -12.49 5.36
C LEU A 83 -2.67 -13.94 4.94
N GLY A 84 -1.65 -14.63 4.45
CA GLY A 84 -1.79 -16.00 3.97
C GLY A 84 -2.64 -16.13 2.73
N ARG A 85 -2.72 -15.07 1.92
CA ARG A 85 -3.45 -15.04 0.65
C ARG A 85 -2.64 -14.24 -0.35
N GLU A 86 -2.74 -14.59 -1.63
CA GLU A 86 -1.98 -13.88 -2.65
C GLU A 86 -2.51 -12.47 -2.87
N VAL A 87 -1.63 -11.49 -2.72
CA VAL A 87 -1.93 -10.07 -2.93
C VAL A 87 -1.21 -9.59 -4.18
N TYR A 88 -1.94 -9.00 -5.11
CA TYR A 88 -1.39 -8.57 -6.40
C TYR A 88 -2.21 -7.40 -6.95
N ASP A 89 -1.72 -6.84 -8.06
CA ASP A 89 -2.43 -5.77 -8.79
C ASP A 89 -3.71 -6.33 -9.39
N ALA A 90 -4.84 -5.87 -8.90
CA ALA A 90 -6.15 -6.37 -9.32
C ALA A 90 -6.51 -6.01 -10.76
N GLU A 91 -5.76 -5.09 -11.38
CA GLU A 91 -6.03 -4.63 -12.74
C GLU A 91 -5.12 -5.27 -13.80
N VAL A 92 -4.29 -6.21 -13.40
CA VAL A 92 -3.41 -6.93 -14.34
C VAL A 92 -4.09 -8.15 -14.92
#